data_b31eaf5fc477814328c6687a2ae8b5ee
#
_entry.id   b31eaf5fc477814328c6687a2ae8b5ee
#
_cell.length_a   1.000
_cell.length_b   1.000
_cell.length_c   1.000
_cell.angle_alpha   90.00
_cell.angle_beta   90.00
_cell.angle_gamma   90.00
#
_symmetry.space_group_name_H-M   'P 1'
#
loop_
_entity.id
_entity.type
_entity.pdbx_description
1 polymer ?
#
loop_
_entity_poly.entity_id
_entity_poly.type
_entity_poly.pdbx_seq_one_letter_code
_entity_poly.pdbx_strand_id
1 'polypeptide(L)'
;MILTGDLHASPKELRFLKPEYLRNKFGSKCENTIIAILGDGGFLWHEDPYSDFGGELINTLDTWLKELNSTCIVVPGNHENYKRIYALPKVHLKEKNFEGDFREISPWIKYTERYGEYTFEGKSVLVLGGARSLDKALRHEGEWFSDETFSIEEKDRIISLIKDNEYDFVLGHTCPDYIVRQIFEEHHYRDSNSEFFDKVMNYIFPKAWFFGHFHPEKIQGEYNFGNFDNLRINDTEFKCLYKSIQSVV
;
A
#
# COMPACT_ATOMS: atom_id res chain seq x y z
N MET A 1 -12.39 1.05 7.92
CA MET A 1 -11.09 0.66 7.31
C MET A 1 -9.93 1.25 8.12
N ILE A 2 -8.91 0.48 8.41
CA ILE A 2 -7.69 0.89 9.09
C ILE A 2 -6.54 0.80 8.09
N LEU A 3 -5.69 1.84 8.01
CA LEU A 3 -4.57 1.92 7.06
C LEU A 3 -3.24 1.96 7.81
N THR A 4 -2.23 1.31 7.25
CA THR A 4 -0.82 1.38 7.66
C THR A 4 0.07 1.14 6.43
N GLY A 5 1.39 1.25 6.54
CA GLY A 5 2.33 0.96 5.45
C GLY A 5 3.70 0.55 5.95
N ASP A 6 4.51 0.00 5.03
CA ASP A 6 5.94 -0.26 5.22
C ASP A 6 6.27 -1.18 6.42
N LEU A 7 5.60 -2.31 6.52
CA LEU A 7 5.82 -3.27 7.60
C LEU A 7 7.07 -4.13 7.39
N HIS A 8 7.49 -4.33 6.13
CA HIS A 8 8.68 -5.11 5.72
C HIS A 8 8.78 -6.49 6.42
N ALA A 9 7.64 -7.15 6.65
CA ALA A 9 7.54 -8.40 7.43
C ALA A 9 8.31 -8.35 8.77
N SER A 10 8.46 -7.16 9.36
CA SER A 10 9.18 -6.96 10.60
C SER A 10 8.32 -7.31 11.81
N PRO A 11 8.74 -8.25 12.68
CA PRO A 11 8.00 -8.56 13.91
C PRO A 11 7.77 -7.33 14.80
N LYS A 12 8.69 -6.37 14.75
CA LYS A 12 8.61 -5.11 15.49
C LYS A 12 7.47 -4.23 14.97
N GLU A 13 7.30 -4.16 13.64
CA GLU A 13 6.28 -3.32 13.02
C GLU A 13 4.90 -4.01 13.06
N LEU A 14 4.85 -5.33 12.93
CA LEU A 14 3.61 -6.10 13.07
C LEU A 14 2.91 -5.93 14.42
N ARG A 15 3.64 -5.51 15.47
CA ARG A 15 3.04 -5.22 16.79
C ARG A 15 1.88 -4.23 16.72
N PHE A 16 1.88 -3.32 15.74
CA PHE A 16 0.78 -2.36 15.54
C PHE A 16 -0.52 -3.02 15.09
N LEU A 17 -0.44 -4.26 14.59
CA LEU A 17 -1.60 -5.06 14.18
C LEU A 17 -2.05 -6.07 15.24
N LYS A 18 -1.43 -6.09 16.43
CA LYS A 18 -1.90 -6.93 17.54
C LYS A 18 -3.31 -6.53 17.95
N PRO A 19 -4.22 -7.49 18.17
CA PRO A 19 -5.60 -7.21 18.58
C PRO A 19 -5.69 -6.29 19.77
N GLU A 20 -4.88 -6.51 20.81
CA GLU A 20 -4.82 -5.64 21.99
C GLU A 20 -4.46 -4.19 21.62
N TYR A 21 -3.43 -3.98 20.79
CA TYR A 21 -3.02 -2.64 20.36
C TYR A 21 -4.14 -1.96 19.56
N LEU A 22 -4.75 -2.68 18.62
CA LEU A 22 -5.82 -2.15 17.78
C LEU A 22 -7.07 -1.81 18.61
N ARG A 23 -7.48 -2.67 19.56
CA ARG A 23 -8.60 -2.40 20.46
C ARG A 23 -8.33 -1.20 21.36
N ASN A 24 -7.11 -1.07 21.89
CA ASN A 24 -6.74 0.09 22.72
C ASN A 24 -6.77 1.40 21.91
N LYS A 25 -6.41 1.37 20.63
CA LYS A 25 -6.37 2.56 19.78
C LYS A 25 -7.70 2.91 19.13
N PHE A 26 -8.46 1.92 18.68
CA PHE A 26 -9.65 2.11 17.84
C PHE A 26 -10.95 1.56 18.46
N GLY A 27 -10.87 0.91 19.62
CA GLY A 27 -12.03 0.25 20.23
C GLY A 27 -12.57 -0.86 19.30
N SER A 28 -13.88 -0.99 19.24
CA SER A 28 -14.56 -1.97 18.39
C SER A 28 -14.45 -1.69 16.88
N LYS A 29 -13.96 -0.53 16.48
CA LYS A 29 -13.75 -0.20 15.05
C LYS A 29 -12.67 -1.04 14.36
N CYS A 30 -11.83 -1.74 15.15
CA CYS A 30 -10.86 -2.68 14.59
C CYS A 30 -11.43 -4.08 14.34
N GLU A 31 -12.68 -4.33 14.68
CA GLU A 31 -13.34 -5.61 14.47
C GLU A 31 -14.25 -5.54 13.24
N ASN A 32 -14.36 -6.66 12.52
CA ASN A 32 -15.16 -6.76 11.29
C ASN A 32 -14.82 -5.68 10.24
N THR A 33 -13.55 -5.31 10.13
CA THR A 33 -13.08 -4.22 9.27
C THR A 33 -11.99 -4.70 8.30
N ILE A 34 -11.60 -3.81 7.38
CA ILE A 34 -10.41 -3.99 6.54
C ILE A 34 -9.22 -3.33 7.22
N ILE A 35 -8.08 -4.03 7.24
CA ILE A 35 -6.78 -3.47 7.59
C ILE A 35 -5.95 -3.46 6.32
N ALA A 36 -5.69 -2.30 5.72
CA ALA A 36 -4.94 -2.20 4.48
C ALA A 36 -3.50 -1.75 4.76
N ILE A 37 -2.54 -2.50 4.17
CA ILE A 37 -1.11 -2.21 4.19
C ILE A 37 -0.76 -1.57 2.84
N LEU A 38 -0.26 -0.34 2.87
CA LEU A 38 0.00 0.49 1.70
C LEU A 38 1.41 0.26 1.13
N GLY A 39 1.64 -0.96 0.68
CA GLY A 39 2.90 -1.45 0.15
C GLY A 39 3.90 -1.86 1.22
N ASP A 40 4.93 -2.56 0.75
CA ASP A 40 6.02 -3.07 1.55
C ASP A 40 5.55 -3.88 2.76
N GLY A 41 4.58 -4.76 2.53
CA GLY A 41 4.17 -5.78 3.49
C GLY A 41 5.32 -6.75 3.78
N GLY A 42 6.09 -7.08 2.74
CA GLY A 42 7.29 -7.92 2.82
C GLY A 42 7.01 -9.42 3.02
N PHE A 43 5.75 -9.86 2.92
CA PHE A 43 5.38 -11.25 3.17
C PHE A 43 5.89 -12.22 2.09
N LEU A 44 6.10 -11.74 0.88
CA LEU A 44 6.55 -12.50 -0.28
C LEU A 44 7.73 -11.78 -0.96
N TRP A 45 8.74 -11.38 -0.22
CA TRP A 45 9.83 -10.59 -0.79
C TRP A 45 10.90 -11.46 -1.46
N HIS A 46 11.48 -12.43 -0.74
CA HIS A 46 12.60 -13.22 -1.27
C HIS A 46 12.16 -14.22 -2.36
N GLU A 47 13.08 -14.61 -3.25
CA GLU A 47 12.80 -15.67 -4.22
C GLU A 47 12.63 -17.02 -3.55
N ASP A 48 13.48 -17.31 -2.56
CA ASP A 48 13.38 -18.50 -1.74
C ASP A 48 12.30 -18.34 -0.66
N PRO A 49 11.20 -19.13 -0.73
CA PRO A 49 10.16 -19.08 0.29
C PRO A 49 10.65 -19.40 1.71
N TYR A 50 11.75 -20.13 1.84
CA TYR A 50 12.33 -20.49 3.15
C TYR A 50 13.18 -19.36 3.74
N SER A 51 13.62 -18.41 2.92
CA SER A 51 14.32 -17.21 3.37
C SER A 51 13.38 -16.11 3.88
N ASP A 52 12.08 -16.23 3.59
CA ASP A 52 11.08 -15.31 4.13
C ASP A 52 10.80 -15.63 5.61
N PHE A 53 10.91 -14.66 6.46
CA PHE A 53 10.23 -14.69 7.76
C PHE A 53 8.71 -14.81 7.62
N GLY A 54 8.20 -14.77 6.37
CA GLY A 54 6.80 -14.67 6.01
C GLY A 54 5.92 -15.77 6.57
N GLY A 55 6.37 -17.03 6.59
CA GLY A 55 5.53 -18.15 7.01
C GLY A 55 5.05 -18.03 8.46
N GLU A 56 5.94 -17.72 9.40
CA GLU A 56 5.59 -17.57 10.82
C GLU A 56 4.78 -16.27 11.05
N LEU A 57 5.18 -15.18 10.37
CA LEU A 57 4.50 -13.91 10.48
C LEU A 57 3.11 -13.95 9.86
N ILE A 58 2.94 -14.61 8.71
CA ILE A 58 1.64 -14.84 8.08
C ILE A 58 0.73 -15.59 9.04
N ASN A 59 1.19 -16.69 9.65
CA ASN A 59 0.39 -17.48 10.59
C ASN A 59 0.00 -16.66 11.84
N THR A 60 0.92 -15.84 12.33
CA THR A 60 0.68 -14.95 13.48
C THR A 60 -0.37 -13.90 13.13
N LEU A 61 -0.20 -13.21 12.02
CA LEU A 61 -1.14 -12.20 11.56
C LEU A 61 -2.50 -12.79 11.24
N ASP A 62 -2.54 -13.96 10.61
CA ASP A 62 -3.78 -14.69 10.30
C ASP A 62 -4.57 -15.01 11.57
N THR A 63 -3.87 -15.44 12.63
CA THR A 63 -4.48 -15.68 13.96
C THR A 63 -5.09 -14.39 14.54
N TRP A 64 -4.38 -13.28 14.48
CA TRP A 64 -4.88 -11.99 14.99
C TRP A 64 -6.06 -11.45 14.19
N LEU A 65 -6.01 -11.57 12.87
CA LEU A 65 -7.08 -11.16 11.97
C LEU A 65 -8.35 -11.99 12.20
N LYS A 66 -8.18 -13.29 12.38
CA LYS A 66 -9.29 -14.19 12.75
C LYS A 66 -9.92 -13.80 14.08
N GLU A 67 -9.12 -13.46 15.10
CA GLU A 67 -9.61 -12.97 16.41
C GLU A 67 -10.43 -11.70 16.27
N LEU A 68 -10.01 -10.78 15.38
CA LEU A 68 -10.71 -9.52 15.10
C LEU A 68 -11.88 -9.69 14.10
N ASN A 69 -12.01 -10.86 13.48
CA ASN A 69 -12.89 -11.08 12.33
C ASN A 69 -12.67 -10.03 11.22
N SER A 70 -11.41 -9.66 10.97
CA SER A 70 -11.00 -8.59 10.05
C SER A 70 -10.09 -9.14 8.95
N THR A 71 -10.11 -8.51 7.78
CA THR A 71 -9.31 -8.94 6.62
C THR A 71 -8.17 -7.97 6.40
N CYS A 72 -6.94 -8.50 6.21
CA CYS A 72 -5.79 -7.73 5.80
C CYS A 72 -5.71 -7.68 4.27
N ILE A 73 -5.66 -6.48 3.71
CA ILE A 73 -5.46 -6.22 2.28
C ILE A 73 -4.09 -5.57 2.10
N VAL A 74 -3.24 -6.15 1.27
CA VAL A 74 -1.90 -5.62 1.00
C VAL A 74 -1.87 -5.04 -0.40
N VAL A 75 -1.60 -3.75 -0.51
CA VAL A 75 -1.24 -3.10 -1.78
C VAL A 75 0.22 -3.46 -2.07
N PRO A 76 0.59 -3.96 -3.26
CA PRO A 76 1.99 -4.25 -3.55
C PRO A 76 2.87 -2.99 -3.53
N GLY A 77 4.04 -3.04 -2.86
CA GLY A 77 5.07 -2.00 -2.86
C GLY A 77 6.27 -2.36 -3.73
N ASN A 78 7.44 -1.79 -3.42
CA ASN A 78 8.69 -2.10 -4.14
C ASN A 78 9.51 -3.20 -3.43
N HIS A 79 9.17 -3.58 -2.20
CA HIS A 79 9.73 -4.72 -1.48
C HIS A 79 8.82 -5.95 -1.57
N GLU A 80 8.23 -6.21 -2.73
CA GLU A 80 7.45 -7.40 -3.03
C GLU A 80 7.98 -8.13 -4.26
N ASN A 81 7.98 -9.47 -4.19
CA ASN A 81 8.26 -10.33 -5.33
C ASN A 81 6.98 -10.53 -6.15
N TYR A 82 6.82 -9.71 -7.18
CA TYR A 82 5.64 -9.74 -8.05
C TYR A 82 5.41 -11.10 -8.73
N LYS A 83 6.49 -11.82 -9.08
CA LYS A 83 6.39 -13.17 -9.64
C LYS A 83 5.71 -14.14 -8.65
N ARG A 84 6.05 -14.05 -7.36
CA ARG A 84 5.41 -14.86 -6.31
C ARG A 84 3.98 -14.42 -6.06
N ILE A 85 3.70 -13.12 -6.03
CA ILE A 85 2.33 -12.60 -5.88
C ILE A 85 1.46 -13.11 -7.03
N TYR A 86 1.92 -13.01 -8.28
CA TYR A 86 1.14 -13.45 -9.44
C TYR A 86 1.02 -14.97 -9.56
N ALA A 87 1.87 -15.75 -8.88
CA ALA A 87 1.71 -17.19 -8.75
C ALA A 87 0.61 -17.61 -7.77
N LEU A 88 0.16 -16.70 -6.87
CA LEU A 88 -0.98 -16.96 -6.01
C LEU A 88 -2.28 -17.06 -6.81
N PRO A 89 -3.27 -17.84 -6.32
CA PRO A 89 -4.59 -17.89 -6.94
C PRO A 89 -5.22 -16.50 -7.05
N LYS A 90 -5.65 -16.13 -8.25
CA LYS A 90 -6.46 -14.92 -8.47
C LYS A 90 -7.92 -15.27 -8.23
N VAL A 91 -8.56 -14.50 -7.39
CA VAL A 91 -9.97 -14.67 -7.03
C VAL A 91 -10.69 -13.33 -7.10
N HIS A 92 -11.90 -13.34 -7.68
CA HIS A 92 -12.80 -12.21 -7.53
C HIS A 92 -13.66 -12.44 -6.30
N LEU A 93 -13.58 -11.56 -5.33
CA LEU A 93 -14.33 -11.65 -4.08
C LEU A 93 -15.35 -10.52 -3.98
N LYS A 94 -16.54 -10.88 -3.52
CA LYS A 94 -17.59 -9.94 -3.14
C LYS A 94 -18.09 -10.30 -1.75
N GLU A 95 -17.51 -9.64 -0.77
CA GLU A 95 -17.81 -9.80 0.64
C GLU A 95 -18.56 -8.58 1.17
N LYS A 96 -19.04 -8.64 2.41
CA LYS A 96 -19.77 -7.53 3.03
C LYS A 96 -18.96 -6.22 3.01
N ASN A 97 -17.65 -6.31 3.26
CA ASN A 97 -16.80 -5.15 3.48
C ASN A 97 -15.87 -4.85 2.30
N PHE A 98 -15.75 -5.75 1.32
CA PHE A 98 -14.87 -5.54 0.17
C PHE A 98 -15.33 -6.27 -1.09
N GLU A 99 -15.03 -5.68 -2.24
CA GLU A 99 -15.22 -6.28 -3.55
C GLU A 99 -14.04 -5.94 -4.45
N GLY A 100 -13.58 -6.92 -5.25
CA GLY A 100 -12.49 -6.75 -6.21
C GLY A 100 -11.73 -8.03 -6.52
N ASP A 101 -10.65 -7.87 -7.26
CA ASP A 101 -9.74 -8.96 -7.66
C ASP A 101 -8.54 -9.04 -6.72
N PHE A 102 -8.35 -10.19 -6.10
CA PHE A 102 -7.32 -10.41 -5.09
C PHE A 102 -6.44 -11.62 -5.41
N ARG A 103 -5.25 -11.66 -4.78
CA ARG A 103 -4.34 -12.80 -4.70
C ARG A 103 -4.29 -13.28 -3.26
N GLU A 104 -4.77 -14.48 -2.99
CA GLU A 104 -4.89 -14.98 -1.62
C GLU A 104 -3.59 -15.60 -1.11
N ILE A 105 -3.05 -15.06 0.00
CA ILE A 105 -2.01 -15.72 0.80
C ILE A 105 -2.66 -16.70 1.77
N SER A 106 -3.72 -16.24 2.45
CA SER A 106 -4.49 -16.98 3.43
C SER A 106 -5.95 -16.52 3.39
N PRO A 107 -6.87 -17.18 4.11
CA PRO A 107 -8.25 -16.72 4.21
C PRO A 107 -8.40 -15.27 4.71
N TRP A 108 -7.46 -14.78 5.51
CA TRP A 108 -7.52 -13.46 6.15
C TRP A 108 -6.55 -12.44 5.56
N ILE A 109 -5.59 -12.86 4.68
CA ILE A 109 -4.56 -11.99 4.10
C ILE A 109 -4.60 -12.10 2.58
N LYS A 110 -4.76 -10.98 1.90
CA LYS A 110 -4.86 -10.90 0.45
C LYS A 110 -4.02 -9.75 -0.09
N TYR A 111 -3.35 -9.98 -1.23
CA TYR A 111 -2.83 -8.90 -2.06
C TYR A 111 -3.90 -8.39 -3.02
N THR A 112 -3.91 -7.09 -3.27
CA THR A 112 -4.58 -6.55 -4.46
C THR A 112 -3.77 -6.89 -5.72
N GLU A 113 -4.37 -6.74 -6.90
CA GLU A 113 -3.57 -6.55 -8.11
C GLU A 113 -2.77 -5.24 -7.95
N ARG A 114 -1.69 -5.07 -8.72
CA ARG A 114 -0.85 -3.87 -8.64
C ARG A 114 -1.63 -2.59 -8.93
N TYR A 115 -2.63 -2.66 -9.79
CA TYR A 115 -3.61 -1.58 -10.01
C TYR A 115 -4.99 -2.16 -10.26
N GLY A 116 -6.02 -1.42 -9.89
CA GLY A 116 -7.39 -1.84 -10.08
C GLY A 116 -8.40 -1.07 -9.25
N GLU A 117 -9.64 -1.35 -9.51
CA GLU A 117 -10.80 -0.77 -8.83
C GLU A 117 -11.32 -1.73 -7.78
N TYR A 118 -11.62 -1.19 -6.61
CA TYR A 118 -12.10 -1.94 -5.46
C TYR A 118 -13.22 -1.20 -4.76
N THR A 119 -14.05 -1.95 -4.07
CA THR A 119 -14.96 -1.37 -3.06
C THR A 119 -14.48 -1.80 -1.68
N PHE A 120 -14.15 -0.85 -0.80
CA PHE A 120 -13.78 -1.11 0.58
C PHE A 120 -14.71 -0.36 1.52
N GLU A 121 -15.45 -1.12 2.34
CA GLU A 121 -16.45 -0.59 3.29
C GLU A 121 -17.42 0.42 2.65
N GLY A 122 -17.88 0.09 1.43
CA GLY A 122 -18.80 0.92 0.66
C GLY A 122 -18.18 2.15 0.00
N LYS A 123 -16.85 2.28 0.00
CA LYS A 123 -16.11 3.35 -0.69
C LYS A 123 -15.53 2.85 -2.00
N SER A 124 -15.60 3.68 -3.05
CA SER A 124 -14.91 3.45 -4.31
C SER A 124 -13.42 3.75 -4.14
N VAL A 125 -12.58 2.76 -4.40
CA VAL A 125 -11.14 2.83 -4.15
C VAL A 125 -10.37 2.45 -5.41
N LEU A 126 -9.48 3.32 -5.84
CA LEU A 126 -8.46 3.01 -6.84
C LEU A 126 -7.19 2.55 -6.12
N VAL A 127 -6.68 1.39 -6.49
CA VAL A 127 -5.37 0.90 -6.04
C VAL A 127 -4.32 1.21 -7.10
N LEU A 128 -3.17 1.78 -6.68
CA LEU A 128 -2.00 2.08 -7.52
C LEU A 128 -0.72 1.71 -6.75
N GLY A 129 -0.36 0.43 -6.78
CA GLY A 129 0.81 -0.11 -6.09
C GLY A 129 2.12 0.14 -6.83
N GLY A 130 3.21 -0.31 -6.21
CA GLY A 130 4.57 -0.16 -6.72
C GLY A 130 5.16 1.23 -6.51
N ALA A 131 6.48 1.28 -6.49
CA ALA A 131 7.30 2.49 -6.46
C ALA A 131 8.72 2.12 -6.91
N ARG A 132 9.51 3.09 -7.33
CA ARG A 132 10.90 2.86 -7.67
C ARG A 132 11.75 2.68 -6.40
N SER A 133 12.50 1.60 -6.33
CA SER A 133 13.47 1.37 -5.26
C SER A 133 14.63 2.36 -5.33
N LEU A 134 14.84 3.13 -4.25
CA LEU A 134 15.98 4.04 -4.09
C LEU A 134 17.29 3.27 -3.89
N ASP A 135 17.22 2.14 -3.25
CA ASP A 135 18.33 1.29 -2.84
C ASP A 135 18.64 0.16 -3.83
N LYS A 136 18.07 0.19 -5.04
CA LYS A 136 18.27 -0.83 -6.09
C LYS A 136 19.73 -1.23 -6.26
N ALA A 137 20.65 -0.26 -6.28
CA ALA A 137 22.08 -0.50 -6.46
C ALA A 137 22.76 -1.21 -5.27
N LEU A 138 22.09 -1.27 -4.13
CA LEU A 138 22.56 -1.89 -2.89
C LEU A 138 21.94 -3.27 -2.64
N ARG A 139 20.94 -3.65 -3.44
CA ARG A 139 20.22 -4.92 -3.30
C ARG A 139 20.96 -6.06 -3.97
N HIS A 140 20.84 -7.24 -3.39
CA HIS A 140 21.34 -8.48 -3.99
C HIS A 140 20.41 -8.97 -5.10
N GLU A 141 20.92 -9.91 -5.91
CA GLU A 141 20.09 -10.62 -6.88
C GLU A 141 18.93 -11.33 -6.15
N GLY A 142 17.72 -11.21 -6.71
CA GLY A 142 16.50 -11.77 -6.08
C GLY A 142 15.82 -10.89 -5.03
N GLU A 143 16.33 -9.68 -4.78
CA GLU A 143 15.73 -8.71 -3.86
C GLU A 143 15.15 -7.48 -4.58
N TRP A 144 15.33 -7.40 -5.90
CA TRP A 144 14.78 -6.34 -6.73
C TRP A 144 14.05 -6.90 -7.94
N PHE A 145 12.91 -6.32 -8.26
CA PHE A 145 12.04 -6.76 -9.35
C PHE A 145 11.63 -5.57 -10.22
N SER A 146 11.76 -5.73 -11.56
CA SER A 146 11.43 -4.68 -12.53
C SER A 146 9.94 -4.30 -12.52
N ASP A 147 9.10 -5.22 -12.06
CA ASP A 147 7.66 -5.03 -11.95
C ASP A 147 7.24 -4.01 -10.87
N GLU A 148 8.19 -3.47 -10.11
CA GLU A 148 7.92 -2.40 -9.15
C GLU A 148 7.43 -1.10 -9.82
N THR A 149 7.72 -0.93 -11.12
CA THR A 149 7.28 0.24 -11.91
C THR A 149 6.38 -0.18 -13.07
N PHE A 150 5.41 0.67 -13.41
CA PHE A 150 4.47 0.41 -14.51
C PHE A 150 5.13 0.51 -15.88
N SER A 151 4.84 -0.44 -16.76
CA SER A 151 5.15 -0.34 -18.18
C SER A 151 4.29 0.72 -18.87
N ILE A 152 4.64 1.10 -20.10
CA ILE A 152 3.86 2.05 -20.91
C ILE A 152 2.45 1.50 -21.13
N GLU A 153 2.34 0.23 -21.47
CA GLU A 153 1.07 -0.44 -21.76
C GLU A 153 0.16 -0.48 -20.51
N GLU A 154 0.74 -0.64 -19.32
CA GLU A 154 -0.02 -0.60 -18.08
C GLU A 154 -0.49 0.82 -17.75
N LYS A 155 0.36 1.82 -17.98
CA LYS A 155 -0.02 3.24 -17.82
C LYS A 155 -1.20 3.60 -18.72
N ASP A 156 -1.20 3.13 -19.98
CA ASP A 156 -2.32 3.37 -20.91
C ASP A 156 -3.60 2.65 -20.47
N ARG A 157 -3.48 1.42 -19.93
CA ARG A 157 -4.64 0.70 -19.36
C ARG A 157 -5.20 1.40 -18.12
N ILE A 158 -4.34 1.89 -17.24
CA ILE A 158 -4.75 2.63 -16.05
C ILE A 158 -5.52 3.89 -16.46
N ILE A 159 -5.01 4.69 -17.41
CA ILE A 159 -5.73 5.87 -17.90
C ILE A 159 -7.10 5.48 -18.51
N SER A 160 -7.14 4.38 -19.29
CA SER A 160 -8.39 3.90 -19.87
C SER A 160 -9.39 3.44 -18.80
N LEU A 161 -8.92 2.90 -17.69
CA LEU A 161 -9.73 2.46 -16.57
C LEU A 161 -10.35 3.65 -15.82
N ILE A 162 -9.57 4.70 -15.56
CA ILE A 162 -9.95 5.77 -14.63
C ILE A 162 -10.71 6.94 -15.26
N LYS A 163 -10.63 7.12 -16.58
CA LYS A 163 -11.08 8.36 -17.27
C LYS A 163 -12.55 8.70 -17.10
N ASP A 164 -13.41 7.71 -16.82
CA ASP A 164 -14.86 7.87 -16.73
C ASP A 164 -15.38 7.46 -15.32
N ASN A 165 -14.49 7.28 -14.35
CA ASN A 165 -14.81 6.78 -13.02
C ASN A 165 -14.45 7.78 -11.91
N GLU A 166 -15.20 7.74 -10.83
CA GLU A 166 -14.97 8.54 -9.62
C GLU A 166 -14.53 7.64 -8.46
N TYR A 167 -13.60 8.13 -7.66
CA TYR A 167 -13.06 7.41 -6.51
C TYR A 167 -13.15 8.23 -5.24
N ASP A 168 -13.58 7.60 -4.15
CA ASP A 168 -13.50 8.22 -2.83
C ASP A 168 -12.03 8.34 -2.39
N PHE A 169 -11.24 7.25 -2.63
CA PHE A 169 -9.85 7.17 -2.19
C PHE A 169 -8.93 6.56 -3.25
N VAL A 170 -7.66 6.96 -3.21
CA VAL A 170 -6.56 6.20 -3.82
C VAL A 170 -5.73 5.58 -2.71
N LEU A 171 -5.46 4.27 -2.82
CA LEU A 171 -4.49 3.55 -1.99
C LEU A 171 -3.29 3.21 -2.86
N GLY A 172 -2.19 3.92 -2.64
CA GLY A 172 -0.94 3.73 -3.37
C GLY A 172 0.19 3.26 -2.47
N HIS A 173 1.32 2.86 -3.06
CA HIS A 173 2.56 2.75 -2.30
C HIS A 173 3.35 4.05 -2.36
N THR A 174 3.33 4.76 -3.48
CA THR A 174 3.86 6.12 -3.64
C THR A 174 2.75 7.12 -4.01
N CYS A 175 3.09 8.37 -4.27
CA CYS A 175 2.17 9.46 -4.57
C CYS A 175 2.61 10.25 -5.82
N PRO A 176 1.80 11.19 -6.34
CA PRO A 176 2.18 12.04 -7.46
C PRO A 176 3.49 12.79 -7.23
N ASP A 177 4.28 13.01 -8.30
CA ASP A 177 5.62 13.59 -8.23
C ASP A 177 5.60 15.04 -7.68
N TYR A 178 4.57 15.82 -8.00
CA TYR A 178 4.43 17.16 -7.44
C TYR A 178 4.24 17.13 -5.90
N ILE A 179 3.70 16.05 -5.33
CA ILE A 179 3.63 15.83 -3.88
C ILE A 179 5.01 15.43 -3.37
N VAL A 180 5.69 14.49 -4.05
CA VAL A 180 7.06 14.06 -3.69
C VAL A 180 7.99 15.27 -3.61
N ARG A 181 7.89 16.21 -4.57
CA ARG A 181 8.68 17.47 -4.56
C ARG A 181 8.39 18.40 -3.40
N GLN A 182 7.19 18.37 -2.85
CA GLN A 182 6.88 19.14 -1.65
C GLN A 182 7.39 18.47 -0.37
N ILE A 183 7.52 17.13 -0.42
CA ILE A 183 8.09 16.32 0.66
C ILE A 183 9.61 16.51 0.74
N PHE A 184 10.28 16.57 -0.40
CA PHE A 184 11.73 16.65 -0.53
C PHE A 184 12.12 17.95 -1.24
N GLU A 185 12.64 18.93 -0.51
CA GLU A 185 13.02 20.25 -1.04
C GLU A 185 14.14 20.18 -2.09
N GLU A 186 15.10 19.24 -1.97
CA GLU A 186 16.16 19.00 -2.95
C GLU A 186 15.98 17.66 -3.64
N HIS A 187 15.50 17.69 -4.85
CA HIS A 187 14.94 16.56 -5.53
C HIS A 187 15.89 15.85 -6.47
N HIS A 188 16.51 14.78 -6.03
CA HIS A 188 17.22 13.84 -6.92
C HIS A 188 16.45 12.53 -7.16
N TYR A 189 15.31 12.35 -6.52
CA TYR A 189 14.49 11.16 -6.67
C TYR A 189 13.57 11.29 -7.87
N ARG A 190 13.70 10.40 -8.83
CA ARG A 190 12.77 10.28 -9.95
C ARG A 190 12.15 8.91 -9.93
N ASP A 191 10.85 8.86 -9.78
CA ASP A 191 10.05 7.65 -9.86
C ASP A 191 9.06 7.76 -11.03
N SER A 192 9.20 6.84 -11.99
CA SER A 192 8.33 6.84 -13.18
C SER A 192 6.86 6.57 -12.84
N ASN A 193 6.55 5.97 -11.68
CA ASN A 193 5.19 5.82 -11.19
C ASN A 193 4.68 7.17 -10.65
N SER A 194 5.47 7.87 -9.83
CA SER A 194 5.11 9.19 -9.30
C SER A 194 4.91 10.21 -10.43
N GLU A 195 5.82 10.26 -11.41
CA GLU A 195 5.66 11.11 -12.61
C GLU A 195 4.39 10.77 -13.42
N PHE A 196 4.03 9.49 -13.48
CA PHE A 196 2.80 9.06 -14.12
C PHE A 196 1.57 9.43 -13.30
N PHE A 197 1.65 9.41 -11.97
CA PHE A 197 0.53 9.77 -11.10
C PHE A 197 0.18 11.26 -11.19
N ASP A 198 1.10 12.14 -11.57
CA ASP A 198 0.77 13.52 -11.96
C ASP A 198 -0.24 13.56 -13.12
N LYS A 199 -0.11 12.62 -14.10
CA LYS A 199 -1.08 12.51 -15.19
C LYS A 199 -2.41 11.91 -14.73
N VAL A 200 -2.38 10.92 -13.83
CA VAL A 200 -3.58 10.32 -13.24
C VAL A 200 -4.45 11.39 -12.59
N MET A 201 -3.84 12.35 -11.87
CA MET A 201 -4.56 13.46 -11.22
C MET A 201 -5.24 14.44 -12.18
N ASN A 202 -5.02 14.33 -13.49
CA ASN A 202 -5.81 15.09 -14.47
C ASN A 202 -7.17 14.43 -14.78
N TYR A 203 -7.38 13.19 -14.37
CA TYR A 203 -8.59 12.41 -14.65
C TYR A 203 -9.44 12.15 -13.42
N ILE A 204 -8.84 12.12 -12.22
CA ILE A 204 -9.54 11.78 -10.97
C ILE A 204 -9.32 12.83 -9.90
N PHE A 205 -10.32 13.00 -9.02
CA PHE A 205 -10.29 13.94 -7.89
C PHE A 205 -10.74 13.22 -6.61
N PRO A 206 -9.93 12.27 -6.09
CA PRO A 206 -10.29 11.53 -4.89
C PRO A 206 -10.32 12.45 -3.66
N LYS A 207 -11.09 12.10 -2.65
CA LYS A 207 -11.11 12.83 -1.36
C LYS A 207 -9.77 12.74 -0.65
N ALA A 208 -9.10 11.58 -0.76
CA ALA A 208 -7.77 11.39 -0.21
C ALA A 208 -6.96 10.38 -1.03
N TRP A 209 -5.62 10.57 -1.01
CA TRP A 209 -4.60 9.66 -1.50
C TRP A 209 -3.73 9.23 -0.33
N PHE A 210 -3.79 7.95 0.02
CA PHE A 210 -2.99 7.37 1.08
C PHE A 210 -1.82 6.59 0.47
N PHE A 211 -0.62 6.72 1.05
CA PHE A 211 0.60 6.10 0.53
C PHE A 211 1.60 5.78 1.64
N GLY A 212 2.61 4.95 1.36
CA GLY A 212 3.74 4.61 2.21
C GLY A 212 5.06 5.07 1.59
N HIS A 213 6.03 4.15 1.44
CA HIS A 213 7.29 4.25 0.71
C HIS A 213 8.32 5.22 1.30
N PHE A 214 7.91 6.41 1.69
CA PHE A 214 8.82 7.43 2.18
C PHE A 214 9.05 7.25 3.68
N HIS A 215 10.28 6.87 4.04
CA HIS A 215 10.70 6.61 5.41
C HIS A 215 11.29 7.89 6.03
N PRO A 216 10.52 8.72 6.72
CA PRO A 216 11.01 9.98 7.26
C PRO A 216 12.21 9.82 8.20
N GLU A 217 12.33 8.68 8.88
CA GLU A 217 13.45 8.40 9.79
C GLU A 217 14.81 8.22 9.07
N LYS A 218 14.80 7.78 7.80
CA LYS A 218 16.02 7.58 7.01
C LYS A 218 16.54 8.87 6.37
N ILE A 219 15.73 9.90 6.39
CA ILE A 219 16.03 11.21 5.79
C ILE A 219 16.45 12.20 6.89
N GLN A 220 16.97 11.69 8.02
CA GLN A 220 17.49 12.51 9.12
C GLN A 220 18.74 13.27 8.68
N GLY A 221 18.58 14.55 8.52
CA GLY A 221 19.65 15.51 8.34
C GLY A 221 19.14 16.94 8.23
N GLU A 222 18.13 17.21 7.41
CA GLU A 222 17.76 18.59 7.06
C GLU A 222 16.29 18.83 6.73
N TYR A 223 15.40 17.82 6.84
CA TYR A 223 14.01 17.98 6.38
C TYR A 223 13.03 18.04 7.55
N ASN A 224 12.31 19.14 7.63
CA ASN A 224 11.20 19.32 8.58
C ASN A 224 9.96 18.56 8.09
N PHE A 225 9.82 17.30 8.48
CA PHE A 225 8.64 16.46 8.19
C PHE A 225 7.40 16.82 9.01
N GLY A 226 7.37 17.97 9.64
CA GLY A 226 6.33 18.35 10.60
C GLY A 226 4.93 18.61 10.03
N ASN A 227 4.72 18.59 8.72
CA ASN A 227 3.45 19.02 8.12
C ASN A 227 2.84 18.04 7.07
N PHE A 228 3.22 16.74 7.09
CA PHE A 228 2.66 15.76 6.15
C PHE A 228 1.18 15.42 6.36
N ASP A 229 0.67 15.64 7.55
CA ASP A 229 -0.69 15.25 7.89
C ASP A 229 -1.79 16.08 7.20
N ASN A 230 -1.42 17.15 6.45
CA ASN A 230 -2.42 18.07 5.88
C ASN A 230 -2.04 18.61 4.49
N LEU A 231 -1.29 17.89 3.68
CA LEU A 231 -1.05 18.34 2.32
C LEU A 231 -2.34 18.17 1.50
N ARG A 232 -2.91 19.30 1.05
CA ARG A 232 -4.15 19.32 0.28
C ARG A 232 -3.95 20.09 -1.02
N ILE A 233 -4.26 19.43 -2.14
CA ILE A 233 -4.22 20.06 -3.47
C ILE A 233 -5.50 19.72 -4.21
N ASN A 234 -6.19 20.72 -4.76
CA ASN A 234 -7.45 20.57 -5.48
C ASN A 234 -8.49 19.71 -4.71
N ASP A 235 -8.66 19.98 -3.41
CA ASP A 235 -9.54 19.25 -2.49
C ASP A 235 -9.17 17.79 -2.20
N THR A 236 -8.10 17.26 -2.79
CA THR A 236 -7.55 15.95 -2.43
C THR A 236 -6.58 16.07 -1.25
N GLU A 237 -6.79 15.28 -0.21
CA GLU A 237 -5.89 15.18 0.94
C GLU A 237 -4.84 14.09 0.68
N PHE A 238 -3.55 14.39 0.91
CA PHE A 238 -2.44 13.42 0.74
C PHE A 238 -1.88 13.03 2.10
N LYS A 239 -1.80 11.71 2.38
CA LYS A 239 -1.35 11.17 3.66
C LYS A 239 -0.34 10.06 3.50
N CYS A 240 0.87 10.27 4.03
CA CYS A 240 1.89 9.24 4.16
C CYS A 240 1.69 8.46 5.47
N LEU A 241 1.64 7.12 5.39
CA LEU A 241 1.37 6.23 6.52
C LEU A 241 2.55 5.31 6.85
N TYR A 242 3.76 5.85 6.81
CA TYR A 242 4.94 5.12 7.25
C TYR A 242 4.92 4.90 8.77
N LYS A 243 4.98 3.64 9.21
CA LYS A 243 4.95 3.23 10.64
C LYS A 243 3.85 3.92 11.47
N SER A 244 2.82 4.38 10.81
CA SER A 244 1.65 4.96 11.45
C SER A 244 0.41 4.13 11.14
N ILE A 245 -0.62 4.26 11.95
CA ILE A 245 -1.88 3.54 11.76
C ILE A 245 -3.04 4.49 11.99
N GLN A 246 -3.95 4.55 11.03
CA GLN A 246 -5.07 5.47 11.02
C GLN A 246 -6.39 4.76 10.67
N SER A 247 -7.49 5.14 11.31
CA SER A 247 -8.85 4.78 10.88
C SER A 247 -9.39 5.84 9.93
N VAL A 248 -10.00 5.42 8.81
CA VAL A 248 -10.43 6.31 7.72
C VAL A 248 -11.95 6.31 7.53
N VAL A 249 -12.67 5.36 8.14
CA VAL A 249 -14.15 5.27 8.08
C VAL A 249 -14.72 5.14 9.46
#